data_8b65115782d47d6cf2251bcc1fb4d514
#
_entry.id   8b65115782d47d6cf2251bcc1fb4d514
#
_cell.length_a   1.000
_cell.length_b   1.000
_cell.length_c   1.000
_cell.angle_alpha   90.00
_cell.angle_beta   90.00
_cell.angle_gamma   90.00
#
_symmetry.space_group_name_H-M   'P 1'
#
loop_
_entity.id
_entity.type
_entity.pdbx_description
1 polymer ?
#
loop_
_entity_poly.entity_id
_entity_poly.type
_entity_poly.pdbx_seq_one_letter_code
_entity_poly.pdbx_strand_id
1 'polypeptide(L)'
;MAGLVSVDYEKLSSFELFKGLNRSFVEKAAFGAVTKSLKHREFFFRAGDTAQSFCIVLDGAIKLLRHSPRGEDIIMHFAVQGDVVGALLMNQNESAVYPISAKSMGPTRIVCIPKSTFKQYWQSDVNIQSRLNSLLYLRMSNIQDDKTMSTSPLR
;
A
#
# COMPACT_ATOMS: atom_id res chain seq x y z
N MET A 1 -10.28 -17.91 12.42
CA MET A 1 -10.80 -17.23 11.28
C MET A 1 -9.83 -17.32 10.13
N ALA A 2 -10.34 -17.80 9.02
CA ALA A 2 -9.51 -17.99 7.84
C ALA A 2 -8.95 -16.65 7.36
N GLY A 3 -7.66 -16.61 7.08
CA GLY A 3 -7.02 -15.43 6.54
C GLY A 3 -6.61 -14.37 7.56
N LEU A 4 -6.98 -14.53 8.81
CA LEU A 4 -6.59 -13.59 9.86
C LEU A 4 -5.53 -14.22 10.75
N VAL A 5 -4.35 -13.62 10.76
CA VAL A 5 -3.24 -14.03 11.63
C VAL A 5 -2.68 -12.81 12.32
N SER A 6 -2.01 -13.03 13.43
CA SER A 6 -1.38 -11.95 14.15
C SER A 6 -0.33 -11.26 13.29
N VAL A 7 -0.14 -9.98 13.54
CA VAL A 7 0.78 -9.17 12.77
C VAL A 7 2.23 -9.57 13.07
N ASP A 8 3.03 -9.73 12.03
CA ASP A 8 4.45 -10.04 12.16
C ASP A 8 5.24 -8.74 12.36
N TYR A 9 5.40 -8.34 13.62
CA TYR A 9 6.08 -7.09 13.96
C TYR A 9 7.57 -7.12 13.65
N GLU A 10 8.20 -8.29 13.72
CA GLU A 10 9.62 -8.39 13.37
C GLU A 10 9.83 -8.05 11.90
N LYS A 11 9.01 -8.61 11.04
CA LYS A 11 9.11 -8.32 9.62
C LYS A 11 8.77 -6.88 9.31
N LEU A 12 7.71 -6.34 9.92
CA LEU A 12 7.36 -4.92 9.74
C LEU A 12 8.51 -4.01 10.14
N SER A 13 9.15 -4.31 11.27
CA SER A 13 10.23 -3.48 11.78
C SER A 13 11.47 -3.51 10.88
N SER A 14 11.60 -4.51 10.03
CA SER A 14 12.72 -4.61 9.09
C SER A 14 12.56 -3.72 7.85
N PHE A 15 11.36 -3.26 7.58
CA PHE A 15 11.10 -2.43 6.40
C PHE A 15 11.57 -1.00 6.64
N GLU A 16 11.96 -0.31 5.56
CA GLU A 16 12.47 1.06 5.63
C GLU A 16 11.54 2.00 6.40
N LEU A 17 10.23 1.79 6.25
CA LEU A 17 9.25 2.63 6.91
C LEU A 17 9.38 2.63 8.44
N PHE A 18 9.72 1.48 9.02
CA PHE A 18 9.78 1.31 10.47
C PHE A 18 11.19 1.07 11.01
N LYS A 19 12.19 0.98 10.14
CA LYS A 19 13.53 0.62 10.55
C LYS A 19 14.09 1.58 11.59
N GLY A 20 14.58 1.03 12.70
CA GLY A 20 15.15 1.82 13.78
C GLY A 20 14.14 2.42 14.75
N LEU A 21 12.85 2.22 14.51
CA LEU A 21 11.82 2.66 15.44
C LEU A 21 11.59 1.58 16.50
N ASN A 22 11.21 2.00 17.71
CA ASN A 22 11.02 1.03 18.77
C ASN A 22 9.75 0.22 18.56
N ARG A 23 9.69 -0.96 19.20
CA ARG A 23 8.58 -1.89 19.07
C ARG A 23 7.26 -1.25 19.47
N SER A 24 7.28 -0.47 20.54
CA SER A 24 6.07 0.18 21.03
C SER A 24 5.44 1.08 19.98
N PHE A 25 6.28 1.84 19.25
CA PHE A 25 5.78 2.70 18.19
C PHE A 25 5.20 1.88 17.04
N VAL A 26 5.89 0.83 16.64
CA VAL A 26 5.42 -0.03 15.52
C VAL A 26 4.08 -0.66 15.87
N GLU A 27 3.91 -1.09 17.12
CA GLU A 27 2.64 -1.65 17.58
C GLU A 27 1.51 -0.64 17.51
N LYS A 28 1.77 0.62 17.87
CA LYS A 28 0.77 1.69 17.74
C LYS A 28 0.45 1.96 16.28
N ALA A 29 1.47 2.00 15.43
CA ALA A 29 1.28 2.27 14.01
C ALA A 29 0.50 1.17 13.31
N ALA A 30 0.47 -0.04 13.87
CA ALA A 30 -0.29 -1.16 13.33
C ALA A 30 -1.50 -1.52 14.21
N PHE A 31 -1.96 -0.58 15.03
CA PHE A 31 -3.09 -0.84 15.91
C PHE A 31 -4.33 -1.17 15.09
N GLY A 32 -4.99 -2.26 15.45
CA GLY A 32 -6.16 -2.72 14.71
C GLY A 32 -5.87 -3.36 13.37
N ALA A 33 -4.59 -3.56 13.04
CA ALA A 33 -4.22 -4.17 11.77
C ALA A 33 -4.53 -5.65 11.75
N VAL A 34 -4.79 -6.15 10.56
CA VAL A 34 -4.95 -7.59 10.32
C VAL A 34 -4.03 -8.01 9.19
N THR A 35 -3.46 -9.20 9.32
CA THR A 35 -2.69 -9.79 8.23
C THR A 35 -3.62 -10.59 7.36
N LYS A 36 -3.57 -10.35 6.06
CA LYS A 36 -4.39 -11.06 5.08
C LYS A 36 -3.51 -11.77 4.09
N SER A 37 -3.95 -12.96 3.69
CA SER A 37 -3.34 -13.71 2.59
C SER A 37 -4.23 -13.56 1.37
N LEU A 38 -3.64 -13.11 0.28
CA LEU A 38 -4.32 -12.96 -1.00
C LEU A 38 -3.88 -14.08 -1.93
N LYS A 39 -4.84 -14.69 -2.59
CA LYS A 39 -4.57 -15.68 -3.62
C LYS A 39 -4.19 -14.96 -4.91
N HIS A 40 -3.66 -15.69 -5.88
CA HIS A 40 -3.36 -15.13 -7.19
C HIS A 40 -4.62 -14.47 -7.78
N ARG A 41 -4.45 -13.25 -8.28
CA ARG A 41 -5.52 -12.46 -8.89
C ARG A 41 -6.66 -12.07 -7.96
N GLU A 42 -6.38 -11.99 -6.69
CA GLU A 42 -7.36 -11.52 -5.72
C GLU A 42 -7.19 -10.02 -5.50
N PHE A 43 -8.30 -9.27 -5.44
CA PHE A 43 -8.26 -7.84 -5.20
C PHE A 43 -8.09 -7.56 -3.71
N PHE A 44 -7.19 -6.63 -3.39
CA PHE A 44 -7.20 -6.00 -2.09
C PHE A 44 -8.28 -4.93 -2.04
N PHE A 45 -8.36 -4.10 -3.08
CA PHE A 45 -9.46 -3.16 -3.26
C PHE A 45 -9.70 -2.94 -4.76
N ARG A 46 -10.89 -2.46 -5.07
CA ARG A 46 -11.26 -2.11 -6.45
C ARG A 46 -11.46 -0.60 -6.55
N ALA A 47 -11.16 -0.04 -7.71
CA ALA A 47 -11.44 1.36 -8.00
C ALA A 47 -12.92 1.64 -7.70
N GLY A 48 -13.18 2.75 -7.01
CA GLY A 48 -14.54 3.14 -6.63
C GLY A 48 -14.97 2.66 -5.24
N ASP A 49 -14.27 1.70 -4.65
CA ASP A 49 -14.57 1.29 -3.28
C ASP A 49 -14.17 2.41 -2.32
N THR A 50 -14.91 2.54 -1.22
CA THR A 50 -14.57 3.52 -0.19
C THR A 50 -13.22 3.17 0.43
N ALA A 51 -12.35 4.17 0.54
CA ALA A 51 -10.98 3.98 1.04
C ALA A 51 -10.99 3.98 2.55
N GLN A 52 -11.10 2.79 3.16
CA GLN A 52 -11.19 2.62 4.60
C GLN A 52 -9.92 2.05 5.24
N SER A 53 -8.98 1.63 4.43
CA SER A 53 -7.73 1.05 4.93
C SER A 53 -6.64 1.19 3.90
N PHE A 54 -5.42 0.99 4.36
CA PHE A 54 -4.25 0.87 3.47
C PHE A 54 -3.49 -0.38 3.89
N CYS A 55 -2.49 -0.76 3.12
CA CYS A 55 -1.74 -1.96 3.48
C CYS A 55 -0.25 -1.78 3.27
N ILE A 56 0.50 -2.68 3.90
CA ILE A 56 1.93 -2.85 3.68
C ILE A 56 2.11 -4.27 3.16
N VAL A 57 2.85 -4.42 2.07
CA VAL A 57 3.09 -5.74 1.49
C VAL A 57 4.15 -6.47 2.31
N LEU A 58 3.80 -7.59 2.91
CA LEU A 58 4.72 -8.42 3.68
C LEU A 58 5.57 -9.29 2.76
N ASP A 59 4.93 -9.95 1.80
CA ASP A 59 5.62 -10.71 0.77
C ASP A 59 4.67 -10.89 -0.41
N GLY A 60 5.25 -11.21 -1.56
CA GLY A 60 4.50 -11.28 -2.80
C GLY A 60 4.52 -9.95 -3.53
N ALA A 61 3.51 -9.72 -4.38
CA ALA A 61 3.42 -8.50 -5.16
C ALA A 61 1.98 -8.17 -5.52
N ILE A 62 1.71 -6.87 -5.61
CA ILE A 62 0.40 -6.34 -5.99
C ILE A 62 0.60 -5.47 -7.22
N LYS A 63 -0.26 -5.62 -8.22
CA LYS A 63 -0.29 -4.68 -9.33
C LYS A 63 -1.38 -3.66 -9.08
N LEU A 64 -1.04 -2.39 -9.30
CA LEU A 64 -1.96 -1.27 -9.21
C LEU A 64 -2.38 -0.97 -10.64
N LEU A 65 -3.68 -1.01 -10.90
CA LEU A 65 -4.16 -0.95 -12.26
C LEU A 65 -5.49 -0.19 -12.35
N ARG A 66 -5.78 0.26 -13.55
CA ARG A 66 -7.10 0.76 -13.91
C ARG A 66 -7.60 -0.04 -15.10
N HIS A 67 -8.89 0.01 -15.34
CA HIS A 67 -9.50 -0.63 -16.48
C HIS A 67 -9.69 0.39 -17.59
N SER A 68 -9.38 0.00 -18.83
CA SER A 68 -9.69 0.82 -20.00
C SER A 68 -11.20 0.78 -20.25
N PRO A 69 -11.73 1.68 -21.10
CA PRO A 69 -13.16 1.59 -21.50
C PRO A 69 -13.52 0.24 -22.09
N ARG A 70 -12.55 -0.50 -22.63
CA ARG A 70 -12.77 -1.85 -23.19
C ARG A 70 -12.67 -2.96 -22.14
N GLY A 71 -12.40 -2.59 -20.87
CA GLY A 71 -12.25 -3.57 -19.81
C GLY A 71 -10.87 -4.18 -19.69
N GLU A 72 -9.89 -3.70 -20.45
CA GLU A 72 -8.53 -4.19 -20.36
C GLU A 72 -7.82 -3.63 -19.15
N ASP A 73 -6.96 -4.43 -18.50
CA ASP A 73 -6.14 -4.00 -17.38
C ASP A 73 -5.01 -3.11 -17.89
N ILE A 74 -4.90 -1.92 -17.32
CA ILE A 74 -3.79 -1.01 -17.58
C ILE A 74 -2.98 -0.91 -16.30
N ILE A 75 -1.80 -1.52 -16.30
CA ILE A 75 -0.96 -1.55 -15.12
C ILE A 75 -0.27 -0.21 -14.94
N MET A 76 -0.48 0.39 -13.74
CA MET A 76 0.10 1.69 -13.40
C MET A 76 1.40 1.52 -12.62
N HIS A 77 1.47 0.50 -11.78
CA HIS A 77 2.62 0.31 -10.90
C HIS A 77 2.55 -1.06 -10.25
N PHE A 78 3.69 -1.53 -9.75
CA PHE A 78 3.78 -2.74 -8.93
C PHE A 78 4.21 -2.38 -7.53
N ALA A 79 3.54 -2.95 -6.54
CA ALA A 79 3.93 -2.83 -5.14
C ALA A 79 4.51 -4.17 -4.71
N VAL A 80 5.69 -4.12 -4.10
CA VAL A 80 6.40 -5.32 -3.67
C VAL A 80 6.69 -5.24 -2.16
N GLN A 81 7.37 -6.23 -1.64
CA GLN A 81 7.66 -6.35 -0.21
C GLN A 81 8.15 -5.02 0.37
N GLY A 82 7.51 -4.58 1.43
CA GLY A 82 7.84 -3.33 2.12
C GLY A 82 7.12 -2.10 1.59
N ASP A 83 6.45 -2.20 0.46
CA ASP A 83 5.72 -1.06 -0.11
C ASP A 83 4.40 -0.83 0.61
N VAL A 84 3.99 0.44 0.62
CA VAL A 84 2.74 0.88 1.24
C VAL A 84 1.76 1.25 0.14
N VAL A 85 0.54 0.72 0.23
CA VAL A 85 -0.48 0.90 -0.79
C VAL A 85 -1.71 1.56 -0.20
N GLY A 86 -2.10 2.71 -0.74
CA GLY A 86 -3.33 3.40 -0.38
C GLY A 86 -3.23 4.38 0.78
N ALA A 87 -2.05 4.60 1.33
CA ALA A 87 -1.89 5.43 2.52
C ALA A 87 -2.26 6.90 2.29
N LEU A 88 -2.02 7.44 1.09
CA LEU A 88 -2.35 8.84 0.80
C LEU A 88 -3.84 9.12 0.90
N LEU A 89 -4.67 8.12 0.63
CA LEU A 89 -6.12 8.29 0.70
C LEU A 89 -6.62 8.42 2.13
N MET A 90 -5.82 8.02 3.09
CA MET A 90 -6.21 8.08 4.50
C MET A 90 -6.28 9.51 5.02
N ASN A 91 -5.63 10.46 4.34
CA ASN A 91 -5.70 11.88 4.67
C ASN A 91 -6.93 12.60 4.09
N GLN A 92 -7.69 11.90 3.28
CA GLN A 92 -8.83 12.50 2.61
C GLN A 92 -10.11 12.32 3.43
N ASN A 93 -11.21 12.89 2.94
CA ASN A 93 -12.47 12.83 3.68
C ASN A 93 -13.05 11.41 3.68
N GLU A 94 -14.12 11.21 4.45
CA GLU A 94 -14.70 9.89 4.64
C GLU A 94 -15.32 9.30 3.38
N SER A 95 -15.62 10.14 2.39
CA SER A 95 -16.21 9.67 1.12
C SER A 95 -15.17 9.37 0.05
N ALA A 96 -13.89 9.52 0.37
CA ALA A 96 -12.82 9.23 -0.60
C ALA A 96 -12.89 7.77 -1.05
N VAL A 97 -12.66 7.56 -2.34
CA VAL A 97 -12.65 6.22 -2.94
C VAL A 97 -11.30 5.95 -3.56
N TYR A 98 -10.98 4.67 -3.73
CA TYR A 98 -9.75 4.28 -4.42
C TYR A 98 -9.87 4.66 -5.91
N PRO A 99 -8.90 5.39 -6.46
CA PRO A 99 -8.95 5.76 -7.87
C PRO A 99 -8.52 4.64 -8.82
N ILE A 100 -7.83 3.64 -8.30
CA ILE A 100 -7.35 2.50 -9.05
C ILE A 100 -7.59 1.23 -8.25
N SER A 101 -7.39 0.08 -8.87
CA SER A 101 -7.56 -1.22 -8.21
C SER A 101 -6.20 -1.80 -7.82
N ALA A 102 -6.20 -2.62 -6.78
CA ALA A 102 -5.01 -3.32 -6.31
C ALA A 102 -5.29 -4.82 -6.34
N LYS A 103 -4.50 -5.56 -7.12
CA LYS A 103 -4.75 -6.97 -7.40
C LYS A 103 -3.45 -7.76 -7.22
N SER A 104 -3.53 -8.89 -6.53
CA SER A 104 -2.36 -9.72 -6.28
C SER A 104 -1.83 -10.35 -7.57
N MET A 105 -0.51 -10.51 -7.64
CA MET A 105 0.16 -11.15 -8.78
C MET A 105 0.51 -12.59 -8.52
N GLY A 106 0.19 -13.11 -7.37
CA GLY A 106 0.46 -14.45 -6.92
C GLY A 106 0.10 -14.49 -5.47
N PRO A 107 0.40 -15.58 -4.75
CA PRO A 107 0.17 -15.59 -3.31
C PRO A 107 0.89 -14.41 -2.67
N THR A 108 0.15 -13.61 -1.92
CA THR A 108 0.65 -12.36 -1.35
C THR A 108 0.12 -12.23 0.06
N ARG A 109 0.97 -11.75 0.98
CA ARG A 109 0.54 -11.43 2.34
C ARG A 109 0.68 -9.94 2.55
N ILE A 110 -0.34 -9.35 3.16
CA ILE A 110 -0.37 -7.92 3.44
C ILE A 110 -0.81 -7.68 4.88
N VAL A 111 -0.38 -6.56 5.42
CA VAL A 111 -0.91 -6.05 6.69
C VAL A 111 -1.85 -4.91 6.34
N CYS A 112 -3.14 -5.10 6.65
CA CYS A 112 -4.16 -4.08 6.41
C CYS A 112 -4.32 -3.23 7.65
N ILE A 113 -4.17 -1.93 7.50
CA ILE A 113 -4.21 -0.98 8.61
C ILE A 113 -5.43 -0.07 8.42
N PRO A 114 -6.29 0.05 9.43
CA PRO A 114 -7.50 0.86 9.30
C PRO A 114 -7.18 2.35 9.18
N LYS A 115 -8.06 3.07 8.51
CA LYS A 115 -7.99 4.53 8.40
C LYS A 115 -7.96 5.20 9.76
N SER A 116 -8.71 4.66 10.73
CA SER A 116 -8.72 5.20 12.09
C SER A 116 -7.34 5.15 12.74
N THR A 117 -6.59 4.09 12.50
CA THR A 117 -5.22 3.96 13.01
C THR A 117 -4.31 5.01 12.37
N PHE A 118 -4.47 5.21 11.06
CA PHE A 118 -3.70 6.24 10.37
C PHE A 118 -3.96 7.61 10.98
N LYS A 119 -5.22 7.96 11.18
CA LYS A 119 -5.58 9.25 11.75
C LYS A 119 -5.07 9.42 13.18
N GLN A 120 -5.06 8.36 13.95
CA GLN A 120 -4.67 8.42 15.35
C GLN A 120 -3.16 8.42 15.55
N TYR A 121 -2.42 7.62 14.79
CA TYR A 121 -0.99 7.37 15.06
C TYR A 121 -0.05 7.78 13.95
N TRP A 122 -0.52 7.94 12.73
CA TRP A 122 0.35 8.27 11.58
C TRP A 122 0.30 9.73 11.21
N GLN A 123 -0.89 10.31 11.24
CA GLN A 123 -1.15 11.61 10.63
C GLN A 123 -0.35 12.74 11.25
N SER A 124 -0.15 12.69 12.56
CA SER A 124 0.56 13.74 13.30
C SER A 124 1.99 13.37 13.69
N ASP A 125 2.45 12.18 13.34
CA ASP A 125 3.82 11.77 13.66
C ASP A 125 4.77 12.22 12.56
N VAL A 126 5.68 13.12 12.91
CA VAL A 126 6.58 13.73 11.93
C VAL A 126 7.52 12.71 11.31
N ASN A 127 8.04 11.78 12.11
CA ASN A 127 9.01 10.81 11.63
C ASN A 127 8.40 9.86 10.62
N ILE A 128 7.23 9.30 10.94
CA ILE A 128 6.61 8.33 10.03
C ILE A 128 6.07 9.02 8.78
N GLN A 129 5.57 10.26 8.91
CA GLN A 129 5.13 11.03 7.74
C GLN A 129 6.29 11.34 6.81
N SER A 130 7.44 11.70 7.36
CA SER A 130 8.62 11.96 6.57
C SER A 130 9.09 10.72 5.81
N ARG A 131 9.11 9.58 6.47
CA ARG A 131 9.49 8.32 5.83
C ARG A 131 8.51 7.90 4.75
N LEU A 132 7.22 8.04 5.03
CA LEU A 132 6.17 7.71 4.08
C LEU A 132 6.30 8.59 2.83
N ASN A 133 6.48 9.88 3.01
CA ASN A 133 6.64 10.81 1.90
C ASN A 133 7.87 10.47 1.06
N SER A 134 8.98 10.09 1.70
CA SER A 134 10.20 9.71 0.99
C SER A 134 9.97 8.47 0.13
N LEU A 135 9.30 7.46 0.66
CA LEU A 135 9.01 6.25 -0.10
C LEU A 135 8.10 6.55 -1.29
N LEU A 136 7.06 7.34 -1.06
CA LEU A 136 6.12 7.70 -2.13
C LEU A 136 6.79 8.54 -3.21
N TYR A 137 7.67 9.47 -2.81
CA TYR A 137 8.41 10.29 -3.76
C TYR A 137 9.31 9.43 -4.65
N LEU A 138 10.03 8.49 -4.06
CA LEU A 138 10.90 7.60 -4.82
C LEU A 138 10.10 6.75 -5.81
N ARG A 139 8.95 6.28 -5.40
CA ARG A 139 8.07 5.49 -6.30
C ARG A 139 7.56 6.34 -7.46
N MET A 140 7.11 7.54 -7.19
CA MET A 140 6.62 8.44 -8.24
C MET A 140 7.74 8.79 -9.21
N SER A 141 8.94 9.03 -8.71
CA SER A 141 10.09 9.33 -9.55
C SER A 141 10.40 8.15 -10.47
N ASN A 142 10.40 6.93 -9.94
CA ASN A 142 10.64 5.73 -10.76
C ASN A 142 9.58 5.55 -11.83
N ILE A 143 8.32 5.78 -11.51
CA ILE A 143 7.23 5.68 -12.48
C ILE A 143 7.42 6.70 -13.60
N GLN A 144 7.77 7.92 -13.26
CA GLN A 144 8.01 8.96 -14.26
C GLN A 144 9.19 8.63 -15.16
N ASP A 145 10.27 8.13 -14.57
CA ASP A 145 11.44 7.73 -15.34
C ASP A 145 11.09 6.60 -16.32
N ASP A 146 10.35 5.60 -15.86
CA ASP A 146 9.92 4.50 -16.71
C ASP A 146 9.06 5.00 -17.86
N LYS A 147 8.12 5.89 -17.59
CA LYS A 147 7.28 6.47 -18.63
C LYS A 147 8.10 7.25 -19.64
N THR A 148 9.06 8.02 -19.19
CA THR A 148 9.92 8.80 -20.06
C THR A 148 10.71 7.87 -20.96
N MET A 149 11.28 6.82 -20.40
CA MET A 149 12.07 5.85 -21.16
C MET A 149 11.21 5.10 -22.17
N SER A 150 9.99 4.75 -21.81
CA SER A 150 9.15 3.95 -22.70
C SER A 150 8.48 4.77 -23.79
N THR A 151 8.26 6.07 -23.58
CA THR A 151 7.58 6.90 -24.57
C THR A 151 8.55 7.63 -25.51
N SER A 152 9.74 7.89 -25.06
CA SER A 152 10.72 8.66 -25.82
C SER A 152 10.97 8.08 -27.23
N PRO A 153 11.16 6.78 -27.40
CA PRO A 153 11.39 6.22 -28.73
C PRO A 153 10.19 6.29 -29.67
N LEU A 154 9.02 6.53 -29.13
CA LEU A 154 7.79 6.51 -29.92
C LEU A 154 7.48 7.86 -30.55
N ARG A 155 8.25 8.86 -30.26
CA ARG A 155 7.99 10.21 -30.73
C ARG A 155 8.70 10.58 -32.01
#